data_6e16e6ef5199895a940ce0642817c4b5
#
_entry.id   6e16e6ef5199895a940ce0642817c4b5
#
_cell.length_a   1.000
_cell.length_b   1.000
_cell.length_c   1.000
_cell.angle_alpha   90.00
_cell.angle_beta   90.00
_cell.angle_gamma   90.00
#
_symmetry.space_group_name_H-M   'P 1'
#
loop_
_entity.id
_entity.type
_entity.pdbx_description
1 polymer ?
#
loop_
_entity_poly.entity_id
_entity_poly.type
_entity_poly.pdbx_seq_one_letter_code
_entity_poly.pdbx_strand_id
1 'polypeptide(L)' 'SADFHSIKAMFFKNPDRAYKILEIDKTATVAEIKKAYRTMAKKYHPDKLIDMDEAYKKGAEQKFREVQESYESLQKERGF' A
#
# COMPACT_ATOMS: atom_id res chain seq x y z
N SER A 1 -23.18 4.85 5.94
CA SER A 1 -23.51 4.88 7.35
C SER A 1 -22.32 5.27 8.21
N ALA A 2 -22.61 5.67 9.43
CA ALA A 2 -21.56 6.06 10.36
C ALA A 2 -20.59 4.91 10.65
N ASP A 3 -21.12 3.69 10.75
CA ASP A 3 -20.30 2.51 11.04
C ASP A 3 -19.30 2.23 9.92
N PHE A 4 -19.74 2.38 8.69
CA PHE A 4 -18.87 2.19 7.54
C PHE A 4 -17.72 3.20 7.55
N HIS A 5 -18.02 4.46 7.82
CA HIS A 5 -16.99 5.49 7.89
C HIS A 5 -16.02 5.26 9.05
N SER A 6 -16.54 4.79 10.18
CA SER A 6 -15.69 4.49 11.33
C SER A 6 -14.70 3.37 11.02
N ILE A 7 -15.17 2.31 10.36
CA ILE A 7 -14.32 1.19 9.98
C ILE A 7 -13.24 1.64 9.01
N LYS A 8 -13.61 2.45 8.02
CA LYS A 8 -12.66 2.96 7.05
C LYS A 8 -11.62 3.86 7.70
N ALA A 9 -12.05 4.73 8.61
CA ALA A 9 -11.16 5.61 9.33
C ALA A 9 -10.17 4.83 10.18
N MET A 10 -10.62 3.74 10.82
CA MET A 10 -9.74 2.88 11.61
C MET A 10 -8.70 2.20 10.74
N PHE A 11 -9.09 1.75 9.57
CA PHE A 11 -8.17 1.12 8.62
C PHE A 11 -7.02 2.07 8.26
N PHE A 12 -7.36 3.32 7.94
CA PHE A 12 -6.35 4.30 7.54
C PHE A 12 -5.56 4.87 8.72
N LYS A 13 -6.05 4.68 9.94
CA LYS A 13 -5.36 5.17 11.13
C LYS A 13 -4.34 4.21 11.70
N ASN A 14 -4.20 3.04 11.09
CA ASN A 14 -3.22 2.05 11.57
C ASN A 14 -1.92 2.17 10.76
N PRO A 15 -0.94 2.96 11.24
CA PRO A 15 0.32 3.14 10.51
C PRO A 15 1.14 1.86 10.42
N ASP A 16 1.02 0.98 11.41
CA ASP A 16 1.77 -0.28 11.41
C ASP A 16 1.44 -1.12 10.20
N ARG A 17 0.17 -1.15 9.82
CA ARG A 17 -0.26 -1.91 8.65
C ARG A 17 0.39 -1.37 7.37
N ALA A 18 0.46 -0.05 7.22
CA ALA A 18 1.06 0.58 6.06
C ALA A 18 2.54 0.20 5.94
N TYR A 19 3.27 0.24 7.04
CA TYR A 19 4.68 -0.14 7.04
C TYR A 19 4.86 -1.61 6.68
N LYS A 20 4.00 -2.49 7.20
CA LYS A 20 4.07 -3.91 6.87
C LYS A 20 3.80 -4.17 5.39
N ILE A 21 2.81 -3.50 4.83
CA ILE A 21 2.45 -3.66 3.42
C ILE A 21 3.61 -3.24 2.53
N LEU A 22 4.28 -2.15 2.87
CA LEU A 22 5.44 -1.66 2.12
C LEU A 22 6.73 -2.40 2.50
N GLU A 23 6.67 -3.31 3.49
CA GLU A 23 7.82 -4.10 3.97
C GLU A 23 8.98 -3.23 4.44
N ILE A 24 8.64 -2.20 5.21
CA ILE A 24 9.62 -1.28 5.79
C ILE A 24 9.39 -1.14 7.29
N ASP A 25 10.37 -0.57 7.98
CA ASP A 25 10.29 -0.34 9.42
C ASP A 25 9.53 0.96 9.70
N LYS A 26 8.97 1.04 10.90
CA LYS A 26 8.29 2.27 11.37
C LYS A 26 9.23 3.47 11.41
N THR A 27 10.51 3.22 11.57
CA THR A 27 11.53 4.27 11.63
C THR A 27 12.04 4.68 10.25
N ALA A 28 11.47 4.12 9.18
CA ALA A 28 11.89 4.43 7.82
C ALA A 28 11.74 5.92 7.52
N THR A 29 12.72 6.46 6.81
CA THR A 29 12.67 7.86 6.38
C THR A 29 11.69 8.04 5.23
N VAL A 30 11.32 9.28 4.93
CA VAL A 30 10.45 9.58 3.79
C VAL A 30 11.08 9.05 2.49
N ALA A 31 12.39 9.19 2.34
CA ALA A 31 13.09 8.67 1.15
C ALA A 31 12.95 7.15 1.05
N GLU A 32 13.06 6.45 2.18
CA GLU A 32 12.90 5.00 2.21
C GLU A 32 11.45 4.58 1.90
N ILE A 33 10.48 5.34 2.39
CA ILE A 33 9.07 5.10 2.09
C ILE A 33 8.81 5.23 0.58
N LYS A 34 9.32 6.29 -0.02
CA LYS A 34 9.17 6.52 -1.46
C LYS A 34 9.83 5.41 -2.28
N LYS A 35 11.02 4.99 -1.86
CA LYS A 35 11.72 3.91 -2.54
C LYS A 35 10.96 2.60 -2.45
N ALA A 36 10.46 2.28 -1.25
CA ALA A 36 9.68 1.07 -1.04
C ALA A 36 8.42 1.06 -1.89
N TYR A 37 7.72 2.19 -1.95
CA TYR A 37 6.54 2.32 -2.79
C TYR A 37 6.87 2.04 -4.26
N ARG A 38 7.92 2.66 -4.78
CA ARG A 38 8.33 2.44 -6.18
C ARG A 38 8.68 0.99 -6.46
N THR A 39 9.39 0.35 -5.54
CA THR A 39 9.77 -1.05 -5.68
C THR A 39 8.52 -1.93 -5.74
N MET A 40 7.59 -1.72 -4.80
CA MET A 40 6.36 -2.51 -4.76
C MET A 40 5.45 -2.22 -5.96
N ALA A 41 5.36 -0.95 -6.36
CA ALA A 41 4.55 -0.57 -7.52
C ALA A 41 5.06 -1.24 -8.78
N LYS A 42 6.37 -1.31 -8.96
CA LYS A 42 6.96 -2.00 -10.11
C LYS A 42 6.68 -3.51 -10.07
N LYS A 43 6.76 -4.09 -8.88
CA LYS A 43 6.56 -5.53 -8.71
C LYS A 43 5.14 -5.96 -9.06
N TYR A 44 4.15 -5.15 -8.71
CA TYR A 44 2.74 -5.49 -8.90
C TYR A 44 2.06 -4.70 -10.00
N HIS A 45 2.83 -3.99 -10.83
CA HIS A 45 2.27 -3.18 -11.90
C HIS A 45 1.51 -4.04 -12.91
N PRO A 46 0.34 -3.57 -13.39
CA PRO A 46 -0.45 -4.33 -14.36
C PRO A 46 0.31 -4.79 -15.60
N ASP A 47 1.24 -3.99 -16.09
CA ASP A 47 2.03 -4.35 -17.26
C ASP A 47 2.83 -5.64 -17.07
N LYS A 48 3.22 -5.92 -15.82
CA LYS A 48 3.98 -7.14 -15.52
C LYS A 48 3.08 -8.34 -15.27
N LEU A 49 1.78 -8.14 -15.24
CA LEU A 49 0.81 -9.19 -14.95
C LEU A 49 0.13 -9.74 -16.21
N ILE A 50 0.45 -9.18 -17.37
CA ILE A 50 -0.23 -9.53 -18.63
C ILE A 50 -0.18 -11.03 -18.90
N ASP A 51 0.97 -11.66 -18.69
CA ASP A 51 1.19 -13.07 -18.99
C ASP A 51 0.93 -14.00 -17.81
N MET A 52 0.45 -13.45 -16.69
CA MET A 52 0.17 -14.25 -15.50
C MET A 52 -1.22 -14.84 -15.55
N ASP A 53 -1.47 -15.91 -14.77
CA ASP A 53 -2.80 -16.49 -14.72
C ASP A 53 -3.76 -15.57 -13.93
N GLU A 54 -5.06 -15.83 -14.10
CA GLU A 54 -6.09 -14.97 -13.53
C GLU A 54 -6.05 -14.91 -11.98
N ALA A 55 -5.76 -16.02 -11.34
CA ALA A 55 -5.69 -16.05 -9.87
C ALA A 55 -4.55 -15.18 -9.36
N TYR A 56 -3.40 -15.27 -10.02
CA TYR A 56 -2.25 -14.44 -9.67
C TYR A 56 -2.53 -12.97 -9.92
N LYS A 57 -3.15 -12.65 -11.06
CA LYS A 57 -3.49 -11.27 -11.40
C LYS A 57 -4.38 -10.63 -10.35
N LYS A 58 -5.41 -11.34 -9.90
CA LYS A 58 -6.33 -10.82 -8.90
C LYS A 58 -5.61 -10.51 -7.59
N GLY A 59 -4.76 -11.43 -7.14
CA GLY A 59 -3.99 -11.23 -5.93
C GLY A 59 -3.03 -10.05 -6.04
N ALA A 60 -2.35 -9.95 -7.18
CA ALA A 60 -1.41 -8.87 -7.42
C ALA A 60 -2.10 -7.51 -7.54
N GLU A 61 -3.26 -7.46 -8.18
CA GLU A 61 -4.05 -6.22 -8.27
C GLU A 61 -4.48 -5.76 -6.89
N GLN A 62 -4.93 -6.68 -6.05
CA GLN A 62 -5.30 -6.37 -4.68
C GLN A 62 -4.09 -5.83 -3.90
N LYS A 63 -2.95 -6.48 -4.05
CA LYS A 63 -1.72 -6.05 -3.39
C LYS A 63 -1.29 -4.66 -3.87
N PHE A 64 -1.39 -4.41 -5.17
CA PHE A 64 -1.06 -3.11 -5.74
C PHE A 64 -1.93 -2.00 -5.12
N ARG A 65 -3.23 -2.27 -4.99
CA ARG A 65 -4.15 -1.33 -4.36
C ARG A 65 -3.78 -1.06 -2.90
N GLU A 66 -3.44 -2.12 -2.16
CA GLU A 66 -3.02 -1.97 -0.77
C GLU A 66 -1.74 -1.15 -0.65
N VAL A 67 -0.81 -1.35 -1.58
CA VAL A 67 0.43 -0.57 -1.63
C VAL A 67 0.13 0.92 -1.83
N GLN A 68 -0.76 1.23 -2.78
CA GLN A 68 -1.14 2.63 -3.04
C GLN A 68 -1.81 3.26 -1.82
N GLU A 69 -2.76 2.56 -1.21
CA GLU A 69 -3.46 3.06 -0.03
C GLU A 69 -2.51 3.27 1.14
N SER A 70 -1.57 2.34 1.33
CA SER A 70 -0.58 2.45 2.40
C SER A 70 0.32 3.67 2.20
N TYR A 71 0.75 3.89 0.97
CA TYR A 71 1.59 5.05 0.66
C TYR A 71 0.84 6.36 0.92
N GLU A 72 -0.41 6.45 0.48
CA GLU A 72 -1.24 7.63 0.71
C GLU A 72 -1.43 7.89 2.20
N SER A 73 -1.65 6.83 2.98
CA SER A 73 -1.81 6.93 4.43
C SER A 73 -0.54 7.51 5.07
N LEU A 74 0.63 7.04 4.65
CA LEU A 74 1.89 7.52 5.18
C LEU A 74 2.18 8.95 4.76
N GLN A 75 1.79 9.34 3.55
CA GLN A 75 1.92 10.73 3.10
C GLN A 75 1.16 11.66 4.02
N LYS A 76 -0.05 11.29 4.38
CA LYS A 76 -0.87 12.11 5.28
C LYS A 76 -0.26 12.16 6.69
N GLU A 77 0.19 11.03 7.17
CA GLU A 77 0.75 10.94 8.52
C GLU A 77 2.08 11.68 8.64
N ARG A 78 2.95 11.53 7.66
CA ARG A 78 4.28 12.14 7.67
C ARG A 78 4.34 13.53 7.04
N GLY A 79 3.30 13.93 6.32
CA GLY A 79 3.21 15.26 5.73
C GLY A 79 4.11 15.50 4.54
N PHE A 80 4.19 14.52 3.64
CA PHE A 80 5.00 14.73 2.43
C PHE A 80 4.22 14.51 1.13
#